data_48cdcef2f24199f7e0747b091c59d9e8
#
_entry.id   48cdcef2f24199f7e0747b091c59d9e8
#
_cell.length_a   1.000
_cell.length_b   1.000
_cell.length_c   1.000
_cell.angle_alpha   90.00
_cell.angle_beta   90.00
_cell.angle_gamma   90.00
#
_symmetry.space_group_name_H-M   'P 1'
#
loop_
_entity.id
_entity.type
_entity.pdbx_description
1 polymer ?
#
loop_
_entity_poly.entity_id
_entity_poly.type
_entity_poly.pdbx_seq_one_letter_code
_entity_poly.pdbx_strand_id
1 'polypeptide(L)'
;MLASFHDNDVTLSQFQVMVMLLMSFVESLTIVLPFYPTGTMERVVTEGEVATAATYAHLFSSLPSCGRPTRLIVYDLHTLQNRFYLHGNTVASLHTTVPCLIPRLEAAGIDAVAFPDDGAAKRFKHMFDSAVYEIIVCGKVRDGDNRVVTVQDGDVNDRKVVIVDDLVQTG
;
A
#
# COMPACT_ATOMS: atom_id res chain seq x y z
N MET A 1 13.29 8.66 9.27
CA MET A 1 12.99 7.49 10.12
C MET A 1 12.29 6.44 9.27
N LEU A 2 12.76 5.19 9.28
CA LEU A 2 12.03 4.05 8.73
C LEU A 2 11.14 3.50 9.84
N ALA A 3 9.85 3.35 9.58
CA ALA A 3 8.84 2.89 10.53
C ALA A 3 8.22 1.57 10.06
N SER A 4 7.83 0.73 11.03
CA SER A 4 7.13 -0.52 10.77
C SER A 4 6.10 -0.75 11.88
N PHE A 5 4.84 -0.69 11.55
CA PHE A 5 3.73 -0.77 12.50
C PHE A 5 3.09 -2.18 12.49
N HIS A 6 3.90 -3.18 12.81
CA HIS A 6 3.49 -4.58 12.76
C HIS A 6 2.70 -5.04 14.00
N ASP A 7 2.79 -4.30 15.11
CA ASP A 7 1.96 -4.48 16.30
C ASP A 7 1.75 -3.15 17.04
N ASN A 8 0.89 -3.16 18.06
CA ASN A 8 0.51 -1.95 18.79
C ASN A 8 1.65 -1.41 19.67
N ASP A 9 2.44 -2.29 20.28
CA ASP A 9 3.53 -1.88 21.19
C ASP A 9 4.64 -1.20 20.39
N VAL A 10 5.01 -1.78 19.24
CA VAL A 10 5.99 -1.19 18.33
C VAL A 10 5.46 0.10 17.74
N THR A 11 4.19 0.16 17.37
CA THR A 11 3.54 1.36 16.84
C THR A 11 3.63 2.51 17.86
N LEU A 12 3.20 2.25 19.09
CA LEU A 12 3.23 3.27 20.17
C LEU A 12 4.66 3.73 20.45
N SER A 13 5.60 2.80 20.57
CA SER A 13 7.02 3.12 20.80
C SER A 13 7.59 4.01 19.68
N GLN A 14 7.23 3.73 18.42
CA GLN A 14 7.69 4.53 17.29
C GLN A 14 7.05 5.91 17.27
N PHE A 15 5.77 6.06 17.63
CA PHE A 15 5.15 7.37 17.81
C PHE A 15 5.84 8.19 18.91
N GLN A 16 6.21 7.57 20.03
CA GLN A 16 6.98 8.23 21.08
C GLN A 16 8.33 8.74 20.56
N VAL A 17 9.04 7.94 19.77
CA VAL A 17 10.30 8.36 19.13
C VAL A 17 10.06 9.53 18.16
N MET A 18 8.99 9.50 17.36
CA MET A 18 8.65 10.62 16.46
C MET A 18 8.40 11.91 17.22
N VAL A 19 7.62 11.84 18.31
CA VAL A 19 7.37 13.00 19.18
C VAL A 19 8.67 13.50 19.78
N MET A 20 9.49 12.62 20.34
CA MET A 20 10.78 12.98 20.91
C MET A 20 11.68 13.69 19.89
N LEU A 21 11.80 13.17 18.68
CA LEU A 21 12.59 13.79 17.61
C LEU A 21 12.07 15.18 17.26
N LEU A 22 10.75 15.33 17.07
CA LEU A 22 10.13 16.62 16.73
C LEU A 22 10.29 17.66 17.85
N MET A 23 10.30 17.23 19.11
CA MET A 23 10.54 18.09 20.27
C MET A 23 12.02 18.37 20.53
N SER A 24 12.94 17.71 19.83
CA SER A 24 14.40 17.85 19.99
C SER A 24 15.04 18.78 18.96
N PHE A 25 14.29 19.73 18.43
CA PHE A 25 14.78 20.76 17.50
C PHE A 25 15.34 20.21 16.17
N VAL A 26 14.84 19.09 15.69
CA VAL A 26 15.16 18.62 14.33
C VAL A 26 14.64 19.61 13.29
N GLU A 27 15.38 19.80 12.22
CA GLU A 27 14.96 20.72 11.13
C GLU A 27 13.73 20.22 10.40
N SER A 28 13.63 18.90 10.21
CA SER A 28 12.51 18.24 9.55
C SER A 28 12.45 16.76 9.91
N LEU A 29 11.28 16.16 9.82
CA LEU A 29 11.09 14.72 9.96
C LEU A 29 10.46 14.16 8.70
N THR A 30 11.12 13.15 8.13
CA THR A 30 10.54 12.29 7.08
C THR A 30 10.36 10.89 7.65
N ILE A 31 9.14 10.40 7.64
CA ILE A 31 8.78 9.05 8.06
C ILE A 31 8.57 8.22 6.79
N VAL A 32 9.29 7.12 6.67
CA VAL A 32 9.09 6.14 5.60
C VAL A 32 8.35 4.96 6.20
N LEU A 33 7.14 4.73 5.74
CA LEU A 33 6.25 3.66 6.18
C LEU A 33 5.99 2.72 4.99
N PRO A 34 6.72 1.61 4.87
CA PRO A 34 6.59 0.69 3.75
C PRO A 34 5.20 0.06 3.65
N PHE A 35 4.56 -0.18 4.78
CA PHE A 35 3.21 -0.73 4.86
C PHE A 35 2.34 0.12 5.80
N TYR A 36 1.21 0.59 5.30
CA TYR A 36 0.22 1.33 6.09
C TYR A 36 -0.76 0.35 6.74
N PRO A 37 -0.72 0.16 8.06
CA PRO A 37 -1.65 -0.74 8.72
C PRO A 37 -3.08 -0.25 8.55
N THR A 38 -4.04 -1.18 8.55
CA THR A 38 -5.47 -0.88 8.36
C THR A 38 -5.81 -0.15 7.05
N GLY A 39 -4.91 -0.15 6.06
CA GLY A 39 -5.11 0.55 4.79
C GLY A 39 -6.36 0.12 4.03
N THR A 40 -6.85 -1.12 4.25
CA THR A 40 -8.09 -1.66 3.67
C THR A 40 -9.34 -1.31 4.47
N MET A 41 -9.19 -0.67 5.64
CA MET A 41 -10.29 -0.30 6.54
C MET A 41 -10.58 1.20 6.44
N GLU A 42 -10.71 1.69 5.22
CA GLU A 42 -10.91 3.12 4.92
C GLU A 42 -12.37 3.51 4.75
N ARG A 43 -13.26 2.52 4.66
CA ARG A 43 -14.68 2.75 4.41
C ARG A 43 -15.54 2.38 5.60
N VAL A 44 -16.64 3.09 5.71
CA VAL A 44 -17.77 2.77 6.56
C VAL A 44 -18.93 2.41 5.63
N VAL A 45 -19.46 1.21 5.76
CA VAL A 45 -20.58 0.70 4.94
C VAL A 45 -21.87 0.62 5.78
N THR A 46 -21.71 0.31 7.08
CA THR A 46 -22.83 0.16 8.01
C THR A 46 -22.66 1.16 9.15
N GLU A 47 -23.76 1.74 9.61
CA GLU A 47 -23.76 2.63 10.78
C GLU A 47 -23.17 1.95 12.01
N GLY A 48 -22.26 2.65 12.71
CA GLY A 48 -21.52 2.14 13.86
C GLY A 48 -20.14 1.53 13.53
N GLU A 49 -19.81 1.33 12.26
CA GLU A 49 -18.44 0.96 11.85
C GLU A 49 -17.48 2.13 12.03
N VAL A 50 -16.21 1.81 12.22
CA VAL A 50 -15.11 2.79 12.33
C VAL A 50 -14.09 2.56 11.22
N ALA A 51 -13.81 3.60 10.43
CA ALA A 51 -12.74 3.59 9.46
C ALA A 51 -11.37 3.67 10.19
N THR A 52 -10.80 2.52 10.57
CA THR A 52 -9.57 2.47 11.38
C THR A 52 -8.35 3.00 10.63
N ALA A 53 -8.38 3.06 9.28
CA ALA A 53 -7.37 3.77 8.50
C ALA A 53 -7.30 5.27 8.86
N ALA A 54 -8.43 5.89 9.18
CA ALA A 54 -8.49 7.27 9.64
C ALA A 54 -7.86 7.45 11.03
N THR A 55 -7.93 6.44 11.90
CA THR A 55 -7.30 6.49 13.23
C THR A 55 -5.80 6.70 13.13
N TYR A 56 -5.11 5.93 12.29
CA TYR A 56 -3.67 6.12 12.05
C TYR A 56 -3.37 7.48 11.43
N ALA A 57 -4.19 7.93 10.48
CA ALA A 57 -4.04 9.26 9.88
C ALA A 57 -4.16 10.37 10.93
N HIS A 58 -5.09 10.25 11.87
CA HIS A 58 -5.24 11.20 12.99
C HIS A 58 -4.02 11.17 13.93
N LEU A 59 -3.47 9.99 14.24
CA LEU A 59 -2.24 9.88 15.02
C LEU A 59 -1.07 10.60 14.35
N PHE A 60 -0.86 10.41 13.05
CA PHE A 60 0.16 11.15 12.30
C PHE A 60 -0.11 12.65 12.26
N SER A 61 -1.36 13.04 12.11
CA SER A 61 -1.77 14.44 12.03
C SER A 61 -1.63 15.18 13.36
N SER A 62 -1.62 14.46 14.49
CA SER A 62 -1.41 15.01 15.84
C SER A 62 0.06 15.13 16.24
N LEU A 63 1.00 14.74 15.39
CA LEU A 63 2.42 14.91 15.66
C LEU A 63 2.78 16.39 15.83
N PRO A 64 3.68 16.75 16.78
CA PRO A 64 4.14 18.12 16.98
C PRO A 64 4.77 18.71 15.73
N SER A 65 4.68 20.04 15.58
CA SER A 65 5.40 20.73 14.51
C SER A 65 6.83 21.05 14.95
N CYS A 66 7.80 20.83 14.05
CA CYS A 66 9.18 21.30 14.22
C CYS A 66 9.49 22.55 13.36
N GLY A 67 8.46 23.22 12.84
CA GLY A 67 8.58 24.37 11.93
C GLY A 67 8.47 24.02 10.45
N ARG A 68 8.63 22.75 10.10
CA ARG A 68 8.34 22.20 8.75
C ARG A 68 7.31 21.07 8.86
N PRO A 69 6.49 20.85 7.83
CA PRO A 69 5.57 19.72 7.81
C PRO A 69 6.32 18.39 7.90
N THR A 70 5.81 17.47 8.73
CA THR A 70 6.26 16.08 8.75
C THR A 70 5.87 15.41 7.44
N ARG A 71 6.85 14.87 6.73
CA ARG A 71 6.60 14.12 5.50
C ARG A 71 6.37 12.66 5.83
N LEU A 72 5.23 12.11 5.39
CA LEU A 72 4.91 10.69 5.50
C LEU A 72 4.99 10.05 4.11
N ILE A 73 5.99 9.22 3.89
CA ILE A 73 6.16 8.44 2.65
C ILE A 73 5.55 7.07 2.87
N VAL A 74 4.53 6.73 2.07
CA VAL A 74 3.84 5.44 2.12
C VAL A 74 3.95 4.76 0.77
N TYR A 75 4.23 3.45 0.80
CA TYR A 75 4.29 2.64 -0.41
C TYR A 75 3.02 1.82 -0.57
N ASP A 76 2.57 1.72 -1.81
CA ASP A 76 1.46 0.88 -2.28
C ASP A 76 0.22 0.93 -1.38
N LEU A 77 -0.14 2.13 -0.93
CA LEU A 77 -1.31 2.35 -0.08
C LEU A 77 -2.58 1.83 -0.79
N HIS A 78 -3.31 0.92 -0.16
CA HIS A 78 -4.45 0.20 -0.76
C HIS A 78 -5.45 1.14 -1.45
N THR A 79 -5.82 2.21 -0.80
CA THR A 79 -6.72 3.23 -1.34
C THR A 79 -6.06 4.60 -1.27
N LEU A 80 -5.85 5.26 -2.43
CA LEU A 80 -5.19 6.56 -2.48
C LEU A 80 -5.95 7.65 -1.71
N GLN A 81 -7.26 7.47 -1.53
CA GLN A 81 -8.12 8.37 -0.76
C GLN A 81 -7.74 8.45 0.72
N ASN A 82 -7.06 7.44 1.28
CA ASN A 82 -6.59 7.48 2.68
C ASN A 82 -5.70 8.71 2.96
N ARG A 83 -5.05 9.28 1.94
CA ARG A 83 -4.30 10.53 2.06
C ARG A 83 -5.15 11.72 2.53
N PHE A 84 -6.45 11.71 2.25
CA PHE A 84 -7.36 12.80 2.62
C PHE A 84 -7.77 12.77 4.10
N TYR A 85 -7.47 11.69 4.82
CA TYR A 85 -7.61 11.65 6.28
C TYR A 85 -6.47 12.36 7.00
N LEU A 86 -5.33 12.56 6.32
CA LEU A 86 -4.21 13.30 6.88
C LEU A 86 -4.48 14.80 6.82
N HIS A 87 -4.18 15.49 7.91
CA HIS A 87 -4.40 16.92 8.04
C HIS A 87 -3.29 17.58 8.89
N GLY A 88 -3.43 18.87 9.18
CA GLY A 88 -2.51 19.59 10.03
C GLY A 88 -1.10 19.71 9.45
N ASN A 89 -0.10 19.31 10.23
CA ASN A 89 1.31 19.46 9.89
C ASN A 89 1.91 18.19 9.23
N THR A 90 1.09 17.26 8.74
CA THR A 90 1.56 16.03 8.08
C THR A 90 1.20 16.02 6.60
N VAL A 91 2.18 15.78 5.74
CA VAL A 91 2.01 15.71 4.29
C VAL A 91 2.38 14.32 3.79
N ALA A 92 1.40 13.65 3.17
CA ALA A 92 1.63 12.33 2.59
C ALA A 92 2.25 12.41 1.19
N SER A 93 3.23 11.56 0.94
CA SER A 93 3.82 11.27 -0.36
C SER A 93 3.62 9.79 -0.65
N LEU A 94 2.79 9.47 -1.65
CA LEU A 94 2.45 8.09 -1.99
C LEU A 94 3.36 7.61 -3.12
N HIS A 95 3.97 6.47 -2.92
CA HIS A 95 4.92 5.84 -3.84
C HIS A 95 4.50 4.41 -4.14
N THR A 96 5.20 3.77 -5.09
CA THR A 96 5.06 2.35 -5.40
C THR A 96 6.40 1.64 -5.35
N THR A 97 6.37 0.35 -5.01
CA THR A 97 7.53 -0.53 -5.00
C THR A 97 7.79 -1.19 -6.36
N VAL A 98 6.90 -1.05 -7.34
CA VAL A 98 7.02 -1.67 -8.66
C VAL A 98 8.37 -1.39 -9.34
N PRO A 99 8.95 -0.16 -9.34
CA PRO A 99 10.27 0.06 -9.92
C PRO A 99 11.39 -0.75 -9.27
N CYS A 100 11.23 -1.14 -8.00
CA CYS A 100 12.18 -2.01 -7.31
C CYS A 100 11.92 -3.50 -7.60
N LEU A 101 10.71 -3.85 -8.02
CA LEU A 101 10.30 -5.19 -8.37
C LEU A 101 10.82 -5.60 -9.75
N ILE A 102 10.70 -4.73 -10.77
CA ILE A 102 11.02 -5.02 -12.17
C ILE A 102 12.41 -5.68 -12.35
N PRO A 103 13.51 -5.14 -11.82
CA PRO A 103 14.84 -5.78 -11.98
C PRO A 103 14.92 -7.19 -11.37
N ARG A 104 14.10 -7.47 -10.35
CA ARG A 104 14.02 -8.80 -9.72
C ARG A 104 13.24 -9.78 -10.59
N LEU A 105 12.19 -9.33 -11.28
CA LEU A 105 11.43 -10.14 -12.23
C LEU A 105 12.29 -10.53 -13.41
N GLU A 106 13.06 -9.59 -13.97
CA GLU A 106 14.00 -9.84 -15.05
C GLU A 106 15.05 -10.87 -14.64
N ALA A 107 15.68 -10.70 -13.47
CA ALA A 107 16.68 -11.63 -12.95
C ALA A 107 16.11 -13.04 -12.69
N ALA A 108 14.82 -13.14 -12.35
CA ALA A 108 14.12 -14.40 -12.13
C ALA A 108 13.61 -15.05 -13.44
N GLY A 109 13.70 -14.34 -14.57
CA GLY A 109 13.18 -14.78 -15.87
C GLY A 109 11.65 -14.88 -15.85
N ILE A 110 10.99 -13.94 -15.19
CA ILE A 110 9.52 -13.82 -15.22
C ILE A 110 9.12 -13.19 -16.55
N ASP A 111 8.16 -13.78 -17.22
CA ASP A 111 7.68 -13.36 -18.52
C ASP A 111 6.18 -12.98 -18.55
N ALA A 112 5.49 -13.16 -17.42
CA ALA A 112 4.09 -12.77 -17.28
C ALA A 112 3.77 -12.14 -15.93
N VAL A 113 2.87 -11.16 -15.95
CA VAL A 113 2.40 -10.45 -14.75
C VAL A 113 0.88 -10.60 -14.64
N ALA A 114 0.43 -11.22 -13.57
CA ALA A 114 -0.98 -11.44 -13.29
C ALA A 114 -1.49 -10.47 -12.19
N PHE A 115 -2.68 -9.95 -12.42
CA PHE A 115 -3.40 -9.13 -11.46
C PHE A 115 -4.62 -9.90 -10.95
N PRO A 116 -4.77 -10.08 -9.63
CA PRO A 116 -5.81 -10.95 -9.06
C PRO A 116 -7.23 -10.41 -9.23
N ASP A 117 -7.38 -9.11 -9.53
CA ASP A 117 -8.66 -8.48 -9.84
C ASP A 117 -8.48 -7.19 -10.65
N ASP A 118 -9.61 -6.61 -11.08
CA ASP A 118 -9.66 -5.36 -11.85
C ASP A 118 -9.05 -4.17 -11.10
N GLY A 119 -9.11 -4.16 -9.78
CA GLY A 119 -8.53 -3.10 -8.94
C GLY A 119 -7.02 -3.07 -9.05
N ALA A 120 -6.38 -4.22 -8.86
CA ALA A 120 -4.95 -4.39 -9.02
C ALA A 120 -4.51 -4.10 -10.46
N ALA A 121 -5.26 -4.58 -11.46
CA ALA A 121 -4.96 -4.32 -12.87
C ALA A 121 -5.01 -2.81 -13.20
N LYS A 122 -6.07 -2.12 -12.80
CA LYS A 122 -6.20 -0.66 -13.02
C LYS A 122 -5.07 0.13 -12.38
N ARG A 123 -4.58 -0.34 -11.25
CA ARG A 123 -3.55 0.35 -10.48
C ARG A 123 -2.15 0.11 -11.03
N PHE A 124 -1.80 -1.12 -11.38
CA PHE A 124 -0.42 -1.51 -11.63
C PHE A 124 -0.12 -1.85 -13.09
N LYS A 125 -1.11 -2.27 -13.90
CA LYS A 125 -0.90 -2.73 -15.29
C LYS A 125 -0.03 -1.78 -16.12
N HIS A 126 -0.29 -0.47 -16.01
CA HIS A 126 0.41 0.56 -16.79
C HIS A 126 1.89 0.74 -16.41
N MET A 127 2.34 0.12 -15.31
CA MET A 127 3.73 0.16 -14.85
C MET A 127 4.59 -0.96 -15.46
N PHE A 128 3.98 -1.91 -16.14
CA PHE A 128 4.65 -3.03 -16.79
C PHE A 128 4.57 -2.88 -18.30
N ASP A 129 5.71 -3.07 -18.97
CA ASP A 129 5.77 -3.00 -20.43
C ASP A 129 5.14 -4.28 -21.04
N SER A 130 4.05 -4.13 -21.76
CA SER A 130 3.36 -5.23 -22.44
C SER A 130 4.15 -5.82 -23.62
N ALA A 131 5.22 -5.17 -24.06
CA ALA A 131 6.15 -5.76 -25.02
C ALA A 131 7.13 -6.76 -24.36
N VAL A 132 7.31 -6.67 -23.05
CA VAL A 132 8.22 -7.52 -22.25
C VAL A 132 7.44 -8.60 -21.50
N TYR A 133 6.31 -8.22 -20.90
CA TYR A 133 5.51 -9.08 -20.05
C TYR A 133 4.14 -9.37 -20.66
N GLU A 134 3.75 -10.65 -20.69
CA GLU A 134 2.35 -10.99 -20.90
C GLU A 134 1.51 -10.49 -19.73
N ILE A 135 0.46 -9.76 -20.02
CA ILE A 135 -0.41 -9.18 -19.00
C ILE A 135 -1.64 -10.03 -18.81
N ILE A 136 -1.79 -10.57 -17.62
CA ILE A 136 -2.88 -11.45 -17.23
C ILE A 136 -3.79 -10.71 -16.25
N VAL A 137 -5.08 -10.68 -16.53
CA VAL A 137 -6.09 -10.10 -15.63
C VAL A 137 -7.01 -11.19 -15.15
N CYS A 138 -7.12 -11.34 -13.84
CA CYS A 138 -8.06 -12.26 -13.24
C CYS A 138 -9.32 -11.51 -12.76
N GLY A 139 -10.41 -12.24 -12.68
CA GLY A 139 -11.66 -11.74 -12.14
C GLY A 139 -12.25 -12.70 -11.13
N LYS A 140 -13.08 -12.16 -10.23
CA LYS A 140 -13.79 -12.97 -9.23
C LYS A 140 -15.17 -13.29 -9.76
N VAL A 141 -15.41 -14.56 -10.10
CA VAL A 141 -16.74 -15.08 -10.46
C VAL A 141 -17.36 -15.73 -9.23
N ARG A 142 -18.63 -15.43 -8.97
CA ARG A 142 -19.41 -16.15 -7.96
C ARG A 142 -19.95 -17.44 -8.56
N ASP A 143 -19.60 -18.57 -7.98
CA ASP A 143 -20.20 -19.86 -8.25
C ASP A 143 -20.90 -20.33 -6.96
N GLY A 144 -22.19 -20.01 -6.84
CA GLY A 144 -22.95 -20.18 -5.62
C GLY A 144 -22.38 -19.33 -4.48
N ASP A 145 -22.04 -19.98 -3.36
CA ASP A 145 -21.42 -19.34 -2.19
C ASP A 145 -19.89 -19.22 -2.31
N ASN A 146 -19.29 -19.81 -3.31
CA ASN A 146 -17.84 -19.79 -3.50
C ASN A 146 -17.41 -18.64 -4.41
N ARG A 147 -16.29 -17.99 -4.04
CA ARG A 147 -15.56 -17.07 -4.91
C ARG A 147 -14.47 -17.85 -5.66
N VAL A 148 -14.62 -17.94 -6.97
CA VAL A 148 -13.62 -18.56 -7.84
C VAL A 148 -12.90 -17.47 -8.61
N VAL A 149 -11.56 -17.50 -8.58
CA VAL A 149 -10.73 -16.62 -9.39
C VAL A 149 -10.55 -17.29 -10.76
N THR A 150 -10.86 -16.56 -11.82
CA THR A 150 -10.70 -17.04 -13.21
C THR A 150 -9.88 -16.03 -13.99
N VAL A 151 -9.08 -16.53 -14.95
CA VAL A 151 -8.39 -15.67 -15.91
C VAL A 151 -9.44 -15.11 -16.87
N GLN A 152 -9.51 -13.79 -16.97
CA GLN A 152 -10.41 -13.06 -17.86
C GLN A 152 -9.70 -12.59 -19.13
N ASP A 153 -8.42 -12.27 -19.03
CA ASP A 153 -7.61 -11.77 -20.15
C ASP A 153 -6.16 -12.26 -19.99
N GLY A 154 -5.48 -12.52 -21.10
CA GLY A 154 -4.10 -12.99 -21.14
C GLY A 154 -3.95 -14.50 -21.18
N ASP A 155 -2.73 -14.97 -21.52
CA ASP A 155 -2.38 -16.40 -21.63
C ASP A 155 -1.37 -16.80 -20.55
N VAL A 156 -1.72 -17.84 -19.78
CA VAL A 156 -0.89 -18.37 -18.67
C VAL A 156 -0.07 -19.60 -19.07
N ASN A 157 -0.30 -20.19 -20.26
CA ASN A 157 0.31 -21.45 -20.64
C ASN A 157 1.82 -21.31 -20.81
N ASP A 158 2.57 -22.24 -20.21
CA ASP A 158 4.03 -22.35 -20.29
C ASP A 158 4.79 -21.07 -19.86
N ARG A 159 4.19 -20.22 -19.00
CA ARG A 159 4.77 -18.98 -18.53
C ARG A 159 5.18 -19.02 -17.08
N LYS A 160 6.24 -18.27 -16.76
CA LYS A 160 6.61 -17.93 -15.37
C LYS A 160 5.85 -16.69 -14.95
N VAL A 161 4.82 -16.87 -14.16
CA VAL A 161 3.89 -15.81 -13.77
C VAL A 161 4.24 -15.26 -12.39
N VAL A 162 4.27 -13.93 -12.24
CA VAL A 162 4.21 -13.25 -10.95
C VAL A 162 2.82 -12.68 -10.74
N ILE A 163 2.28 -12.82 -9.53
CA ILE A 163 1.02 -12.17 -9.12
C ILE A 163 1.39 -10.87 -8.41
N VAL A 164 0.80 -9.75 -8.86
CA VAL A 164 1.06 -8.43 -8.31
C VAL A 164 -0.21 -7.86 -7.70
N ASP A 165 -0.12 -7.53 -6.41
CA ASP A 165 -1.16 -6.85 -5.66
C ASP A 165 -0.53 -5.91 -4.63
N ASP A 166 -1.30 -4.98 -4.05
CA ASP A 166 -0.84 -4.07 -2.99
C ASP A 166 -0.79 -4.74 -1.62
N LEU A 167 -1.56 -5.81 -1.42
CA LEU A 167 -1.64 -6.54 -0.15
C LEU A 167 -1.80 -8.04 -0.39
N VAL A 168 -0.87 -8.82 0.17
CA VAL A 168 -0.95 -10.28 0.22
C VAL A 168 -1.11 -10.72 1.67
N GLN A 169 -2.20 -11.36 2.01
CA GLN A 169 -2.52 -11.83 3.36
C GLN A 169 -2.35 -13.34 3.51
N THR A 170 -2.99 -14.11 2.65
CA THR A 170 -3.03 -15.57 2.78
C THR A 170 -2.29 -16.30 1.66
N GLY A 171 -1.98 -15.63 0.59
CA GLY A 171 -1.31 -16.21 -0.59
C GLY A 171 -2.27 -16.92 -1.53
#